data_5cadea85ae4531d5b702731c3017ca44
#
_entry.id   5cadea85ae4531d5b702731c3017ca44
#
_cell.length_a   1.000
_cell.length_b   1.000
_cell.length_c   1.000
_cell.angle_alpha   90.00
_cell.angle_beta   90.00
_cell.angle_gamma   90.00
#
_symmetry.space_group_name_H-M   'P 1'
#
loop_
_entity.id
_entity.type
_entity.pdbx_description
1 polymer ?
#
loop_
_entity_poly.entity_id
_entity_poly.type
_entity_poly.pdbx_seq_one_letter_code
_entity_poly.pdbx_strand_id
1 'polypeptide(L)'
;MRDFDQMGLVVDWVDACRKGDLATLLDLYADDGEVECACNGTHRYRGRRELETYWGPKLSAFSSAGFGLEEIHPAQSGIDLEYSVAGALRIRASFRFSAEGKIHSTVCEPARQGPHDCGAC
;
A
#
# COMPACT_ATOMS: atom_id res chain seq x y z
N MET A 1 23.29 3.35 7.19
CA MET A 1 22.86 3.17 7.44
C MET A 1 21.91 3.20 7.66
N ARG A 2 21.29 2.98 7.51
CA ARG A 2 20.44 3.04 7.67
C ARG A 2 19.80 3.20 8.43
N ASP A 3 19.22 3.42 8.45
CA ASP A 3 18.94 3.93 9.40
C ASP A 3 17.55 4.00 9.76
N PHE A 4 16.56 3.86 9.01
CA PHE A 4 15.19 3.85 9.34
C PHE A 4 14.70 2.43 9.32
N ASP A 5 13.57 2.21 9.96
CA ASP A 5 13.01 0.89 10.10
C ASP A 5 11.97 0.67 9.00
N GLN A 6 12.33 -0.05 7.97
CA GLN A 6 11.42 -0.30 6.86
C GLN A 6 10.16 -1.04 7.31
N MET A 7 10.34 -2.01 8.18
CA MET A 7 9.20 -2.76 8.68
C MET A 7 8.26 -1.85 9.48
N GLY A 8 8.83 -0.96 10.27
CA GLY A 8 8.03 0.01 11.02
C GLY A 8 7.24 0.94 10.12
N LEU A 9 7.83 1.35 8.98
CA LEU A 9 7.10 2.18 8.03
C LEU A 9 5.90 1.44 7.47
N VAL A 10 6.06 0.17 7.16
CA VAL A 10 4.95 -0.62 6.61
C VAL A 10 3.88 -0.85 7.68
N VAL A 11 4.28 -1.05 8.91
CA VAL A 11 3.32 -1.17 10.02
C VAL A 11 2.53 0.13 10.17
N ASP A 12 3.19 1.27 10.06
CA ASP A 12 2.52 2.56 10.12
C ASP A 12 1.55 2.72 8.94
N TRP A 13 1.92 2.21 7.78
CA TRP A 13 1.07 2.23 6.62
C TRP A 13 -0.21 1.40 6.86
N VAL A 14 -0.05 0.20 7.42
CA VAL A 14 -1.18 -0.65 7.75
C VAL A 14 -2.11 0.04 8.75
N ASP A 15 -1.52 0.67 9.74
CA ASP A 15 -2.28 1.35 10.77
C ASP A 15 -3.07 2.53 10.19
N ALA A 16 -2.45 3.30 9.31
CA ALA A 16 -3.13 4.41 8.65
C ALA A 16 -4.28 3.89 7.78
N CYS A 17 -4.10 2.77 7.12
CA CYS A 17 -5.15 2.17 6.31
C CYS A 17 -6.33 1.73 7.18
N ARG A 18 -6.05 1.12 8.30
CA ARG A 18 -7.11 0.68 9.18
C ARG A 18 -7.91 1.83 9.74
N LYS A 19 -7.24 2.93 10.04
CA LYS A 19 -7.89 4.08 10.62
C LYS A 19 -8.51 4.99 9.58
N GLY A 20 -8.20 4.80 8.33
CA GLY A 20 -8.64 5.72 7.30
C GLY A 20 -7.96 7.07 7.39
N ASP A 21 -6.72 7.09 7.86
CA ASP A 21 -6.00 8.33 8.14
C ASP A 21 -5.18 8.73 6.92
N LEU A 22 -5.79 9.43 6.00
CA LEU A 22 -5.17 9.79 4.74
C LEU A 22 -3.95 10.67 4.92
N ALA A 23 -4.01 11.64 5.80
CA ALA A 23 -2.90 12.56 6.00
C ALA A 23 -1.65 11.82 6.45
N THR A 24 -1.80 10.92 7.42
CA THR A 24 -0.67 10.14 7.90
C THR A 24 -0.14 9.23 6.81
N LEU A 25 -1.03 8.62 6.05
CA LEU A 25 -0.61 7.75 4.97
C LEU A 25 0.22 8.50 3.94
N LEU A 26 -0.22 9.66 3.53
CA LEU A 26 0.49 10.45 2.54
C LEU A 26 1.85 10.91 3.06
N ASP A 27 1.94 11.18 4.35
CA ASP A 27 3.21 11.59 4.94
C ASP A 27 4.24 10.48 4.97
N LEU A 28 3.84 9.24 4.82
CA LEU A 28 4.78 8.13 4.78
C LEU A 28 5.47 8.03 3.41
N TYR A 29 4.91 8.66 2.39
CA TYR A 29 5.47 8.59 1.05
C TYR A 29 6.44 9.73 0.78
N ALA A 30 7.43 9.47 -0.03
CA ALA A 30 8.34 10.51 -0.50
C ALA A 30 7.54 11.51 -1.36
N ASP A 31 8.07 12.70 -1.54
CA ASP A 31 7.39 13.73 -2.30
C ASP A 31 7.06 13.28 -3.71
N ASP A 32 7.93 12.48 -4.31
CA ASP A 32 7.70 11.94 -5.63
C ASP A 32 7.33 10.47 -5.59
N GLY A 33 6.79 10.03 -4.48
CA GLY A 33 6.40 8.64 -4.33
C GLY A 33 5.31 8.24 -5.29
N GLU A 34 5.20 6.95 -5.55
CA GLU A 34 4.21 6.51 -6.51
C GLU A 34 3.55 5.21 -6.09
N VAL A 35 2.36 4.99 -6.62
CA VAL A 35 1.64 3.74 -6.45
C VAL A 35 1.31 3.22 -7.84
N GLU A 36 1.58 1.96 -8.06
CA GLU A 36 1.20 1.32 -9.30
C GLU A 36 0.19 0.24 -8.97
N CYS A 37 -0.96 0.29 -9.59
CA CYS A 37 -2.02 -0.68 -9.37
C CYS A 37 -2.18 -1.52 -10.62
N ALA A 38 -2.00 -2.81 -10.50
CA ALA A 38 -1.99 -3.70 -11.63
C ALA A 38 -3.19 -4.64 -11.69
N CYS A 39 -4.30 -4.21 -11.17
CA CYS A 39 -5.45 -5.08 -11.12
C CYS A 39 -6.27 -5.06 -12.38
N ASN A 40 -6.57 -3.95 -12.93
CA ASN A 40 -7.38 -3.86 -14.04
C ASN A 40 -6.64 -3.13 -15.07
N GLY A 41 -5.58 -3.62 -15.56
CA GLY A 41 -4.63 -2.85 -16.36
C GLY A 41 -3.72 -2.15 -15.41
N THR A 42 -2.67 -1.57 -15.87
CA THR A 42 -1.71 -0.90 -15.03
C THR A 42 -2.01 0.59 -14.94
N HIS A 43 -2.20 1.06 -13.74
CA HIS A 43 -2.44 2.48 -13.49
C HIS A 43 -1.39 2.97 -12.51
N ARG A 44 -0.81 4.13 -12.76
CA ARG A 44 0.26 4.66 -11.93
C ARG A 44 -0.10 6.05 -11.45
N TYR A 45 0.14 6.32 -10.17
CA TYR A 45 -0.17 7.60 -9.54
C TYR A 45 1.11 8.08 -8.88
N ARG A 46 1.50 9.30 -9.14
CA ARG A 46 2.77 9.82 -8.66
C ARG A 46 2.62 11.20 -8.09
N GLY A 47 3.26 11.44 -6.97
CA GLY A 47 3.20 12.72 -6.29
C GLY A 47 2.04 12.81 -5.35
N ARG A 48 2.13 13.71 -4.39
CA ARG A 48 1.16 13.75 -3.30
C ARG A 48 -0.26 13.96 -3.78
N ARG A 49 -0.46 14.81 -4.76
CA ARG A 49 -1.80 15.09 -5.23
C ARG A 49 -2.45 13.85 -5.87
N GLU A 50 -1.71 13.16 -6.69
CA GLU A 50 -2.26 11.96 -7.32
C GLU A 50 -2.45 10.86 -6.31
N LEU A 51 -1.54 10.74 -5.36
CA LEU A 51 -1.68 9.75 -4.31
C LEU A 51 -2.92 10.02 -3.46
N GLU A 52 -3.20 11.27 -3.22
CA GLU A 52 -4.40 11.63 -2.47
C GLU A 52 -5.65 11.21 -3.24
N THR A 53 -5.68 11.43 -4.53
CA THR A 53 -6.80 11.04 -5.37
C THR A 53 -7.00 9.52 -5.35
N TYR A 54 -5.90 8.78 -5.35
CA TYR A 54 -5.97 7.33 -5.35
C TYR A 54 -6.38 6.79 -3.97
N TRP A 55 -5.74 7.28 -2.92
CA TRP A 55 -5.92 6.69 -1.60
C TRP A 55 -7.19 7.14 -0.89
N GLY A 56 -7.69 8.33 -1.18
CA GLY A 56 -8.85 8.84 -0.48
C GLY A 56 -10.02 7.88 -0.50
N PRO A 57 -10.51 7.49 -1.68
CA PRO A 57 -11.63 6.56 -1.74
C PRO A 57 -11.29 5.18 -1.20
N LYS A 58 -10.04 4.74 -1.39
CA LYS A 58 -9.66 3.42 -0.92
C LYS A 58 -9.65 3.34 0.59
N LEU A 59 -9.16 4.36 1.26
CA LEU A 59 -9.14 4.35 2.72
C LEU A 59 -10.54 4.35 3.30
N SER A 60 -11.46 5.06 2.66
CA SER A 60 -12.85 5.02 3.09
C SER A 60 -13.39 3.60 2.97
N ALA A 61 -13.10 2.92 1.88
CA ALA A 61 -13.55 1.57 1.70
C ALA A 61 -12.89 0.61 2.70
N PHE A 62 -11.61 0.79 2.95
CA PHE A 62 -10.90 -0.09 3.89
C PHE A 62 -11.46 0.05 5.31
N SER A 63 -11.67 1.27 5.74
CA SER A 63 -12.13 1.46 7.10
C SER A 63 -13.55 0.98 7.30
N SER A 64 -14.40 1.02 6.27
CA SER A 64 -15.75 0.51 6.43
C SER A 64 -15.88 -0.97 6.16
N ALA A 65 -15.10 -1.53 5.28
CA ALA A 65 -15.24 -2.94 4.92
C ALA A 65 -14.38 -3.88 5.77
N GLY A 66 -13.41 -3.36 6.45
CA GLY A 66 -12.49 -4.20 7.22
C GLY A 66 -11.22 -4.46 6.47
N PHE A 67 -10.11 -4.17 7.10
CA PHE A 67 -8.78 -4.34 6.53
C PHE A 67 -8.00 -5.26 7.44
N GLY A 68 -7.51 -6.35 6.92
CA GLY A 68 -6.77 -7.33 7.71
C GLY A 68 -5.38 -7.56 7.18
N LEU A 69 -4.40 -7.56 8.05
CA LEU A 69 -3.04 -7.89 7.68
C LEU A 69 -2.92 -9.41 7.64
N GLU A 70 -2.47 -9.94 6.52
CA GLU A 70 -2.29 -11.38 6.41
C GLU A 70 -0.83 -11.77 6.58
N GLU A 71 0.06 -11.17 5.85
CA GLU A 71 1.48 -11.50 5.94
C GLU A 71 2.32 -10.28 5.66
N ILE A 72 3.48 -10.22 6.26
CA ILE A 72 4.42 -9.16 5.98
C ILE A 72 5.82 -9.75 6.12
N HIS A 73 6.66 -9.55 5.14
CA HIS A 73 8.01 -10.10 5.21
C HIS A 73 8.99 -9.32 4.35
N PRO A 74 10.25 -9.36 4.67
CA PRO A 74 11.25 -8.64 3.89
C PRO A 74 11.36 -9.24 2.48
N ALA A 75 11.64 -8.40 1.53
CA ALA A 75 11.91 -8.82 0.17
C ALA A 75 13.27 -8.31 -0.22
N GLN A 76 13.70 -8.64 -1.41
CA GLN A 76 15.03 -8.31 -1.83
C GLN A 76 15.33 -6.84 -1.80
N SER A 77 14.45 -5.99 -2.18
CA SER A 77 14.71 -4.58 -2.18
C SER A 77 13.65 -3.80 -1.45
N GLY A 78 12.99 -4.39 -0.50
CA GLY A 78 11.96 -3.68 0.25
C GLY A 78 11.19 -4.63 1.13
N ILE A 79 9.89 -4.42 1.19
CA ILE A 79 9.00 -5.22 2.03
C ILE A 79 7.82 -5.66 1.17
N ASP A 80 7.41 -6.90 1.32
CA ASP A 80 6.17 -7.38 0.72
C ASP A 80 5.13 -7.58 1.79
N LEU A 81 3.91 -7.20 1.49
CA LEU A 81 2.81 -7.26 2.42
C LEU A 81 1.61 -7.87 1.73
N GLU A 82 0.91 -8.78 2.40
CA GLU A 82 -0.38 -9.22 1.90
C GLU A 82 -1.45 -8.82 2.88
N TYR A 83 -2.54 -8.27 2.37
CA TYR A 83 -3.65 -7.88 3.21
C TYR A 83 -4.96 -8.28 2.55
N SER A 84 -6.01 -8.31 3.34
CA SER A 84 -7.34 -8.63 2.84
C SER A 84 -8.28 -7.49 3.12
N VAL A 85 -9.29 -7.37 2.28
CA VAL A 85 -10.32 -6.37 2.46
C VAL A 85 -11.65 -7.11 2.51
N ALA A 86 -12.44 -6.81 3.52
CA ALA A 86 -13.75 -7.44 3.72
C ALA A 86 -13.63 -8.95 3.88
N GLY A 87 -12.48 -9.43 4.26
CA GLY A 87 -12.27 -10.85 4.48
C GLY A 87 -12.25 -11.71 3.24
N ALA A 88 -12.28 -11.09 2.08
CA ALA A 88 -12.40 -11.86 0.86
C ALA A 88 -11.34 -11.55 -0.17
N LEU A 89 -11.10 -10.30 -0.45
CA LEU A 89 -10.14 -9.94 -1.47
C LEU A 89 -8.75 -9.84 -0.88
N ARG A 90 -7.81 -10.53 -1.48
CA ARG A 90 -6.44 -10.55 -0.97
C ARG A 90 -5.52 -9.84 -1.95
N ILE A 91 -4.73 -8.94 -1.46
CA ILE A 91 -3.88 -8.07 -2.28
C ILE A 91 -2.47 -8.13 -1.76
N ARG A 92 -1.52 -8.15 -2.67
CA ARG A 92 -0.12 -8.04 -2.33
C ARG A 92 0.37 -6.63 -2.66
N ALA A 93 1.04 -6.02 -1.72
CA ALA A 93 1.65 -4.72 -1.92
C ALA A 93 3.15 -4.87 -1.73
N SER A 94 3.93 -4.42 -2.69
CA SER A 94 5.38 -4.47 -2.60
C SER A 94 5.87 -3.06 -2.42
N PHE A 95 6.67 -2.82 -1.39
CA PHE A 95 7.13 -1.50 -1.00
C PHE A 95 8.60 -1.32 -1.27
N ARG A 96 8.96 -0.17 -1.82
CA ARG A 96 10.35 0.25 -1.95
C ARG A 96 10.52 1.57 -1.26
N PHE A 97 11.71 1.86 -0.78
CA PHE A 97 11.92 2.99 0.11
C PHE A 97 12.98 3.93 -0.42
N SER A 98 12.86 5.20 -0.08
CA SER A 98 13.85 6.19 -0.45
C SER A 98 14.96 6.23 0.58
N ALA A 99 16.05 6.87 0.23
CA ALA A 99 17.18 7.01 1.14
C ALA A 99 16.83 7.86 2.36
N GLU A 100 15.78 8.66 2.27
CA GLU A 100 15.38 9.49 3.40
C GLU A 100 14.44 8.80 4.36
N GLY A 101 14.13 7.55 4.15
CA GLY A 101 13.24 6.83 5.06
C GLY A 101 11.78 7.03 4.76
N LYS A 102 11.44 7.21 3.50
CA LYS A 102 10.05 7.33 3.08
C LYS A 102 9.72 6.24 2.08
N ILE A 103 8.44 5.99 1.85
CA ILE A 103 8.05 5.02 0.84
C ILE A 103 8.21 5.66 -0.53
N HIS A 104 9.02 5.04 -1.36
CA HIS A 104 9.25 5.54 -2.70
C HIS A 104 8.21 4.99 -3.66
N SER A 105 7.86 3.74 -3.56
CA SER A 105 6.83 3.17 -4.42
C SER A 105 6.12 2.01 -3.75
N THR A 106 4.88 1.83 -4.15
CA THR A 106 4.07 0.69 -3.73
C THR A 106 3.47 0.09 -5.01
N VAL A 107 3.63 -1.20 -5.21
CA VAL A 107 3.02 -1.88 -6.33
C VAL A 107 1.97 -2.82 -5.77
N CYS A 108 0.73 -2.64 -6.15
CA CYS A 108 -0.38 -3.45 -5.69
C CYS A 108 -0.85 -4.39 -6.78
N GLU A 109 -1.07 -5.64 -6.44
CA GLU A 109 -1.58 -6.61 -7.39
C GLU A 109 -2.37 -7.66 -6.63
N PRO A 110 -3.23 -8.41 -7.29
CA PRO A 110 -3.98 -9.43 -6.58
C PRO A 110 -3.03 -10.52 -6.12
N ALA A 111 -3.19 -10.95 -4.89
CA ALA A 111 -2.44 -12.10 -4.43
C ALA A 111 -3.07 -13.28 -5.11
N ARG A 112 -2.26 -14.21 -5.51
CA ARG A 112 -2.68 -15.12 -6.24
C ARG A 112 -3.77 -15.84 -5.99
N GLN A 113 -4.67 -15.98 -6.21
CA GLN A 113 -5.56 -16.70 -5.98
C GLN A 113 -6.55 -16.80 -6.86
N GLY A 114 -7.24 -16.26 -7.06
CA GLY A 114 -8.23 -16.37 -7.92
C GLY A 114 -8.02 -15.86 -9.11
N PRO A 115 -8.52 -16.30 -10.06
CA PRO A 115 -8.25 -15.78 -11.26
C PRO A 115 -8.92 -14.55 -11.47
N HIS A 116 -9.68 -14.05 -10.90
CA HIS A 116 -10.18 -12.89 -11.33
C HIS A 116 -10.33 -12.03 -10.43
N ASP A 117 -10.36 -11.17 -10.66
CA ASP A 117 -10.68 -10.15 -10.32
C ASP A 117 -10.38 -9.61 -9.28
N CYS A 118 -9.69 -8.78 -9.36
CA CYS A 118 -9.31 -8.10 -8.40
C CYS A 118 -10.09 -6.98 -8.15
N GLY A 119 -10.62 -6.41 -8.86
CA GLY A 119 -11.37 -5.33 -8.63
C GLY A 119 -10.90 -4.33 -7.77
N ALA A 120 -10.25 -4.38 -6.79
CA ALA A 120 -10.05 -3.34 -5.94
C ALA A 120 -8.73 -3.04 -5.57
N CYS A 121 -7.83 -3.05 -6.22
CA CYS A 121 -6.55 -2.56 -5.82
C CYS A 121 -6.51 -1.08 -5.65
#